data_91746603c2c74ed80880187b4345c1ce
#
_entry.id   91746603c2c74ed80880187b4345c1ce
#
_cell.length_a   1.000
_cell.length_b   1.000
_cell.length_c   1.000
_cell.angle_alpha   90.00
_cell.angle_beta   90.00
_cell.angle_gamma   90.00
#
_symmetry.space_group_name_H-M   'P 1'
#
loop_
_entity.id
_entity.type
_entity.pdbx_description
1 polymer ?
#
loop_
_entity_poly.entity_id
_entity_poly.type
_entity_poly.pdbx_seq_one_letter_code
_entity_poly.pdbx_strand_id
1 'polypeptide(L)'
;ADVAAGLASFHGAGRRMEFKGTYHGADVYDDYAHHPGELHALIDAVAHMGYQRVICAFQPHTYSRTKALFQDFVDELRTVDQAVLADIYAAREQNTVGISSQDLAAEVPGAVYCPRLQDVTTYLRGIAQPGDIILTVGAGDIYKAGEALLK
;
A
#
# COMPACT_ATOMS: atom_id res chain seq x y z
N ALA A 1 -7.79 -20.16 8.32
CA ALA A 1 -8.16 -19.77 8.52
C ALA A 1 -8.43 -19.60 9.22
N ASP A 2 -8.48 -20.06 9.66
CA ASP A 2 -8.96 -19.56 10.24
C ASP A 2 -8.43 -18.71 10.54
N VAL A 3 -7.35 -19.11 10.60
CA VAL A 3 -7.01 -17.91 10.76
C VAL A 3 -7.75 -17.00 10.05
N ALA A 4 -8.00 -17.27 8.93
CA ALA A 4 -8.80 -16.43 8.21
C ALA A 4 -10.03 -16.11 9.00
N ALA A 5 -10.53 -17.07 9.67
CA ALA A 5 -11.68 -16.82 10.47
C ALA A 5 -11.38 -15.86 11.58
N GLY A 6 -10.24 -15.99 12.18
CA GLY A 6 -9.86 -15.10 13.24
C GLY A 6 -9.69 -13.70 12.76
N LEU A 7 -9.13 -13.54 11.57
CA LEU A 7 -8.97 -12.22 11.04
C LEU A 7 -10.30 -11.61 10.73
N ALA A 8 -11.20 -12.38 10.20
CA ALA A 8 -12.48 -11.86 9.83
C ALA A 8 -13.19 -11.20 10.99
N SER A 9 -12.95 -11.67 12.18
CA SER A 9 -13.65 -11.11 13.32
C SER A 9 -13.20 -9.72 13.67
N PHE A 10 -12.09 -9.27 13.09
CA PHE A 10 -11.67 -7.96 13.40
C PHE A 10 -12.06 -6.97 12.41
N HIS A 11 -12.71 -7.43 11.37
CA HIS A 11 -12.95 -6.59 10.35
C HIS A 11 -13.92 -5.56 10.63
N GLY A 12 -14.28 -5.29 11.76
CA GLY A 12 -15.09 -4.14 12.02
C GLY A 12 -14.54 -2.91 11.33
N ALA A 13 -13.25 -2.88 11.10
CA ALA A 13 -12.64 -1.78 10.39
C ALA A 13 -12.80 -1.88 8.89
N GLY A 14 -13.28 -2.99 8.37
CA GLY A 14 -13.57 -3.12 6.96
C GLY A 14 -12.40 -3.33 6.04
N ARG A 15 -11.38 -2.56 6.07
CA ARG A 15 -10.30 -2.62 5.09
C ARG A 15 -9.02 -3.14 5.71
N ARG A 16 -9.11 -4.30 6.36
CA ARG A 16 -7.94 -4.92 6.96
C ARG A 16 -7.66 -6.21 6.25
N MET A 17 -6.59 -6.26 5.45
CA MET A 17 -6.22 -7.43 4.65
C MET A 17 -7.43 -8.00 3.91
N GLU A 18 -8.15 -7.13 3.22
CA GLU A 18 -9.33 -7.53 2.48
C GLU A 18 -8.91 -8.07 1.12
N PHE A 19 -9.21 -9.35 0.86
CA PHE A 19 -8.91 -9.95 -0.43
C PHE A 19 -9.85 -9.38 -1.49
N LYS A 20 -9.30 -8.86 -2.58
CA LYS A 20 -10.10 -8.23 -3.63
C LYS A 20 -10.22 -9.07 -4.88
N GLY A 21 -9.27 -9.94 -5.13
CA GLY A 21 -9.29 -10.77 -6.33
C GLY A 21 -7.89 -11.12 -6.79
N THR A 22 -7.80 -11.72 -7.95
CA THR A 22 -6.53 -12.16 -8.52
C THR A 22 -6.36 -11.59 -9.91
N TYR A 23 -5.18 -11.08 -10.22
CA TYR A 23 -4.86 -10.52 -11.52
C TYR A 23 -3.56 -11.17 -12.02
N HIS A 24 -3.64 -11.89 -13.15
CA HIS A 24 -2.49 -12.57 -13.74
C HIS A 24 -1.72 -13.44 -12.73
N GLY A 25 -2.45 -14.09 -11.82
CA GLY A 25 -1.84 -14.93 -10.81
C GLY A 25 -1.33 -14.20 -9.59
N ALA A 26 -1.49 -12.90 -9.52
CA ALA A 26 -1.13 -12.10 -8.35
C ALA A 26 -2.38 -11.86 -7.51
N ASP A 27 -2.29 -12.09 -6.21
CA ASP A 27 -3.41 -11.83 -5.31
C ASP A 27 -3.42 -10.36 -4.92
N VAL A 28 -4.59 -9.76 -4.92
CA VAL A 28 -4.75 -8.32 -4.62
C VAL A 28 -5.52 -8.17 -3.32
N TYR A 29 -4.91 -7.46 -2.38
CA TYR A 29 -5.51 -7.18 -1.07
C TYR A 29 -5.50 -5.69 -0.81
N ASP A 30 -6.45 -5.22 -0.02
CA ASP A 30 -6.49 -3.84 0.44
C ASP A 30 -6.37 -3.79 1.95
N ASP A 31 -5.68 -2.79 2.48
CA ASP A 31 -5.53 -2.60 3.90
C ASP A 31 -5.56 -1.12 4.25
N TYR A 32 -6.15 -0.79 5.39
CA TYR A 32 -6.36 0.58 5.82
C TYR A 32 -5.15 1.19 6.53
N ALA A 33 -4.05 0.46 6.67
CA ALA A 33 -2.87 0.93 7.40
C ALA A 33 -2.44 2.31 6.93
N HIS A 34 -2.14 3.20 7.86
CA HIS A 34 -1.71 4.56 7.54
C HIS A 34 -0.70 5.12 8.54
N HIS A 35 -0.32 4.34 9.54
CA HIS A 35 0.78 4.66 10.46
C HIS A 35 1.92 3.67 10.21
N PRO A 36 3.17 4.07 10.47
CA PRO A 36 4.30 3.16 10.27
C PRO A 36 4.17 1.85 11.05
N GLY A 37 3.64 1.90 12.28
CA GLY A 37 3.44 0.68 13.06
C GLY A 37 2.44 -0.28 12.43
N GLU A 38 1.36 0.27 11.87
CA GLU A 38 0.37 -0.54 11.17
C GLU A 38 0.95 -1.11 9.89
N LEU A 39 1.74 -0.30 9.17
CA LEU A 39 2.38 -0.74 7.95
C LEU A 39 3.38 -1.86 8.26
N HIS A 40 4.14 -1.72 9.35
CA HIS A 40 5.07 -2.75 9.79
C HIS A 40 4.35 -4.07 10.05
N ALA A 41 3.25 -4.02 10.79
CA ALA A 41 2.48 -5.21 11.12
C ALA A 41 1.92 -5.89 9.87
N LEU A 42 1.45 -5.09 8.92
CA LEU A 42 0.93 -5.61 7.66
C LEU A 42 2.03 -6.30 6.85
N ILE A 43 3.16 -5.64 6.68
CA ILE A 43 4.26 -6.20 5.89
C ILE A 43 4.79 -7.47 6.55
N ASP A 44 4.91 -7.47 7.88
CA ASP A 44 5.36 -8.63 8.61
C ASP A 44 4.40 -9.80 8.43
N ALA A 45 3.10 -9.55 8.52
CA ALA A 45 2.10 -10.60 8.32
C ALA A 45 2.19 -11.18 6.92
N VAL A 46 2.33 -10.32 5.92
CA VAL A 46 2.40 -10.76 4.52
C VAL A 46 3.68 -11.55 4.26
N ALA A 47 4.77 -11.19 4.91
CA ALA A 47 6.03 -11.88 4.74
C ALA A 47 5.95 -13.36 5.14
N HIS A 48 4.97 -13.71 5.98
CA HIS A 48 4.79 -15.10 6.43
C HIS A 48 3.74 -15.86 5.61
N MET A 49 3.21 -15.26 4.54
CA MET A 49 2.16 -15.89 3.76
C MET A 49 2.70 -16.70 2.57
N GLY A 50 4.00 -16.66 2.31
CA GLY A 50 4.60 -17.51 1.29
C GLY A 50 4.57 -16.95 -0.12
N TYR A 51 4.28 -15.65 -0.30
CA TYR A 51 4.33 -15.05 -1.62
C TYR A 51 5.77 -14.89 -2.09
N GLN A 52 5.96 -14.91 -3.40
CA GLN A 52 7.29 -14.75 -3.96
C GLN A 52 7.74 -13.30 -3.98
N ARG A 53 6.79 -12.37 -4.13
CA ARG A 53 7.13 -10.96 -4.20
C ARG A 53 6.02 -10.14 -3.59
N VAL A 54 6.38 -9.19 -2.75
CA VAL A 54 5.42 -8.28 -2.10
C VAL A 54 5.49 -6.92 -2.80
N ILE A 55 4.38 -6.51 -3.38
CA ILE A 55 4.25 -5.21 -4.05
C ILE A 55 3.31 -4.38 -3.20
N CYS A 56 3.80 -3.24 -2.72
CA CYS A 56 3.02 -2.37 -1.84
C CYS A 56 2.77 -1.04 -2.52
N ALA A 57 1.52 -0.79 -2.90
CA ALA A 57 1.09 0.49 -3.43
C ALA A 57 0.55 1.30 -2.25
N PHE A 58 1.34 2.26 -1.79
CA PHE A 58 1.05 3.01 -0.58
C PHE A 58 0.65 4.44 -0.90
N GLN A 59 -0.46 4.87 -0.28
CA GLN A 59 -0.91 6.25 -0.36
C GLN A 59 -0.79 6.86 1.02
N PRO A 60 0.19 7.75 1.24
CA PRO A 60 0.30 8.40 2.55
C PRO A 60 -0.95 9.21 2.85
N HIS A 61 -1.31 9.29 4.13
CA HIS A 61 -2.51 9.99 4.57
C HIS A 61 -2.11 11.24 5.34
N THR A 62 -2.44 12.38 4.82
CA THR A 62 -2.16 13.74 5.28
C THR A 62 -0.69 14.14 5.15
N TYR A 63 -0.48 15.41 4.90
CA TYR A 63 0.88 15.94 4.74
C TYR A 63 1.61 15.99 6.09
N SER A 64 0.89 16.35 7.15
CA SER A 64 1.51 16.48 8.46
C SER A 64 2.07 15.17 8.98
N ARG A 65 1.29 14.09 8.85
CA ARG A 65 1.75 12.76 9.29
C ARG A 65 2.91 12.27 8.45
N THR A 66 2.83 12.49 7.15
CA THR A 66 3.89 12.05 6.24
C THR A 66 5.20 12.73 6.58
N LYS A 67 5.16 14.02 6.86
CA LYS A 67 6.36 14.78 7.22
C LYS A 67 6.89 14.34 8.58
N ALA A 68 6.01 14.24 9.57
CA ALA A 68 6.41 13.91 10.95
C ALA A 68 7.02 12.52 11.06
N LEU A 69 6.53 11.56 10.29
CA LEU A 69 6.95 10.17 10.39
C LEU A 69 7.69 9.70 9.14
N PHE A 70 8.26 10.64 8.41
CA PHE A 70 8.88 10.37 7.12
C PHE A 70 9.87 9.21 7.14
N GLN A 71 10.85 9.25 8.05
CA GLN A 71 11.86 8.21 8.08
C GLN A 71 11.29 6.85 8.44
N ASP A 72 10.29 6.83 9.33
CA ASP A 72 9.66 5.58 9.71
C ASP A 72 8.95 4.94 8.52
N PHE A 73 8.29 5.75 7.67
CA PHE A 73 7.68 5.23 6.45
C PHE A 73 8.74 4.71 5.49
N VAL A 74 9.84 5.44 5.33
CA VAL A 74 10.93 4.99 4.47
C VAL A 74 11.44 3.64 4.92
N ASP A 75 11.68 3.49 6.23
CA ASP A 75 12.22 2.24 6.76
C ASP A 75 11.29 1.05 6.48
N GLU A 76 9.99 1.25 6.62
CA GLU A 76 9.05 0.16 6.37
C GLU A 76 8.93 -0.15 4.87
N LEU A 77 8.86 0.87 4.03
CA LEU A 77 8.71 0.65 2.60
C LEU A 77 9.93 0.01 1.96
N ARG A 78 11.08 0.13 2.60
CA ARG A 78 12.30 -0.53 2.11
C ARG A 78 12.24 -2.05 2.25
N THR A 79 11.33 -2.57 3.05
CA THR A 79 11.26 -4.01 3.32
C THR A 79 10.41 -4.79 2.33
N VAL A 80 9.66 -4.09 1.45
CA VAL A 80 8.89 -4.78 0.41
C VAL A 80 9.73 -4.92 -0.86
N ASP A 81 9.32 -5.82 -1.74
CA ASP A 81 10.06 -6.05 -2.98
C ASP A 81 9.88 -4.90 -3.97
N GLN A 82 8.69 -4.33 -4.03
CA GLN A 82 8.42 -3.19 -4.89
C GLN A 82 7.46 -2.25 -4.19
N ALA A 83 7.90 -1.03 -3.95
CA ALA A 83 7.04 0.02 -3.40
C ALA A 83 6.57 0.91 -4.55
N VAL A 84 5.28 1.26 -4.52
CA VAL A 84 4.67 2.17 -5.47
C VAL A 84 4.00 3.26 -4.65
N LEU A 85 4.38 4.52 -4.87
CA LEU A 85 3.89 5.63 -4.06
C LEU A 85 2.90 6.47 -4.84
N ALA A 86 1.67 6.55 -4.34
CA ALA A 86 0.67 7.47 -4.88
C ALA A 86 0.76 8.81 -4.16
N ASP A 87 0.19 9.86 -4.73
CA ASP A 87 0.18 11.17 -4.07
C ASP A 87 -0.47 11.09 -2.70
N ILE A 88 -0.04 11.97 -1.82
CA ILE A 88 -0.57 12.05 -0.47
C ILE A 88 -2.06 12.38 -0.52
N TYR A 89 -2.84 11.62 0.24
CA TYR A 89 -4.26 11.91 0.38
C TYR A 89 -4.40 13.03 1.41
N ALA A 90 -4.73 14.21 0.92
CA ALA A 90 -4.69 15.42 1.74
C ALA A 90 -5.73 15.43 2.86
N ALA A 91 -6.83 14.72 2.69
CA ALA A 91 -7.99 14.83 3.56
C ALA A 91 -8.45 16.29 3.53
N ARG A 92 -8.28 17.03 4.63
CA ARG A 92 -8.67 18.44 4.65
C ARG A 92 -7.48 19.37 4.81
N GLU A 93 -6.27 18.83 4.68
CA GLU A 93 -5.08 19.62 4.88
C GLU A 93 -4.68 20.34 3.61
N GLN A 94 -3.92 21.42 3.80
CA GLN A 94 -3.16 22.03 2.73
C GLN A 94 -1.70 21.70 2.97
N ASN A 95 -0.92 21.63 1.90
CA ASN A 95 0.50 21.28 2.05
C ASN A 95 1.31 22.48 2.51
N THR A 96 1.33 22.69 3.82
CA THR A 96 2.09 23.78 4.42
C THR A 96 3.48 23.35 4.86
N VAL A 97 3.80 22.05 4.76
CA VAL A 97 5.08 21.51 5.21
C VAL A 97 5.99 21.11 4.06
N GLY A 98 5.53 21.25 2.83
CA GLY A 98 6.37 21.04 1.66
C GLY A 98 6.80 19.61 1.45
N ILE A 99 5.90 18.65 1.64
CA ILE A 99 6.20 17.22 1.49
C ILE A 99 5.43 16.62 0.32
N SER A 100 5.98 15.60 -0.33
CA SER A 100 5.29 14.87 -1.37
C SER A 100 5.66 13.41 -1.33
N SER A 101 4.83 12.57 -1.98
CA SER A 101 5.15 11.14 -2.12
C SER A 101 6.40 10.92 -2.96
N GLN A 102 6.72 11.85 -3.84
CA GLN A 102 7.94 11.77 -4.61
C GLN A 102 9.16 11.81 -3.70
N ASP A 103 9.09 12.58 -2.61
CA ASP A 103 10.16 12.65 -1.63
C ASP A 103 10.36 11.29 -0.96
N LEU A 104 9.26 10.59 -0.64
CA LEU A 104 9.36 9.25 -0.07
C LEU A 104 9.98 8.30 -1.09
N ALA A 105 9.51 8.33 -2.33
CA ALA A 105 10.01 7.43 -3.36
C ALA A 105 11.51 7.61 -3.57
N ALA A 106 12.00 8.84 -3.45
CA ALA A 106 13.42 9.12 -3.65
C ALA A 106 14.29 8.45 -2.59
N GLU A 107 13.74 8.16 -1.40
CA GLU A 107 14.50 7.58 -0.31
C GLU A 107 14.35 6.05 -0.23
N VAL A 108 13.48 5.45 -1.03
CA VAL A 108 13.24 4.01 -1.02
C VAL A 108 13.80 3.41 -2.30
N PRO A 109 14.88 2.62 -2.22
CA PRO A 109 15.49 2.06 -3.42
C PRO A 109 14.48 1.26 -4.26
N GLY A 110 14.43 1.57 -5.56
CA GLY A 110 13.53 0.86 -6.46
C GLY A 110 12.09 1.31 -6.43
N ALA A 111 11.72 2.23 -5.57
CA ALA A 111 10.34 2.70 -5.50
C ALA A 111 9.97 3.49 -6.74
N VAL A 112 8.69 3.40 -7.11
CA VAL A 112 8.15 4.11 -8.26
C VAL A 112 7.10 5.09 -7.77
N TYR A 113 7.17 6.32 -8.26
CA TYR A 113 6.19 7.34 -7.93
C TYR A 113 5.12 7.38 -9.00
N CYS A 114 3.89 7.10 -8.62
CA CYS A 114 2.73 7.12 -9.50
C CYS A 114 1.70 8.08 -8.90
N PRO A 115 1.70 9.34 -9.32
CA PRO A 115 0.89 10.36 -8.62
C PRO A 115 -0.60 10.06 -8.58
N ARG A 116 -1.18 9.59 -9.68
CA ARG A 116 -2.63 9.38 -9.74
C ARG A 116 -2.96 7.90 -9.59
N LEU A 117 -4.18 7.63 -9.13
CA LEU A 117 -4.60 6.23 -8.96
C LEU A 117 -4.54 5.45 -10.26
N GLN A 118 -4.91 6.07 -11.39
CA GLN A 118 -4.84 5.39 -12.67
C GLN A 118 -3.39 5.06 -13.06
N ASP A 119 -2.44 5.88 -12.63
CA ASP A 119 -1.02 5.59 -12.89
C ASP A 119 -0.58 4.39 -12.08
N VAL A 120 -1.06 4.27 -10.85
CA VAL A 120 -0.79 3.11 -10.00
C VAL A 120 -1.32 1.85 -10.67
N THR A 121 -2.57 1.90 -11.13
CA THR A 121 -3.21 0.75 -11.78
C THR A 121 -2.44 0.33 -13.03
N THR A 122 -2.07 1.29 -13.86
CA THR A 122 -1.32 1.01 -15.09
C THR A 122 0.01 0.36 -14.78
N TYR A 123 0.72 0.90 -13.78
CA TYR A 123 2.01 0.33 -13.40
C TYR A 123 1.85 -1.11 -12.89
N LEU A 124 0.87 -1.34 -12.03
CA LEU A 124 0.64 -2.67 -11.48
C LEU A 124 0.28 -3.67 -12.58
N ARG A 125 -0.50 -3.24 -13.58
CA ARG A 125 -0.82 -4.12 -14.71
C ARG A 125 0.43 -4.57 -15.44
N GLY A 126 1.41 -3.71 -15.51
CA GLY A 126 2.62 -4.00 -16.26
C GLY A 126 3.58 -4.92 -15.53
N ILE A 127 3.49 -5.03 -14.21
CA ILE A 127 4.48 -5.80 -13.45
C ILE A 127 3.92 -7.04 -12.77
N ALA A 128 2.60 -7.18 -12.65
CA ALA A 128 1.99 -8.28 -11.91
C ALA A 128 2.37 -9.64 -12.51
N GLN A 129 2.75 -10.56 -11.65
CA GLN A 129 3.18 -11.90 -12.04
C GLN A 129 2.59 -12.93 -11.07
N PRO A 130 2.46 -14.19 -11.51
CA PRO A 130 2.03 -15.25 -10.60
C PRO A 130 2.99 -15.33 -9.39
N GLY A 131 2.41 -15.52 -8.22
CA GLY A 131 3.19 -15.60 -6.98
C GLY A 131 3.32 -14.27 -6.26
N ASP A 132 2.89 -13.17 -6.89
CA ASP A 132 2.92 -11.86 -6.24
C ASP A 132 1.74 -11.68 -5.31
N ILE A 133 1.95 -10.86 -4.25
CA ILE A 133 0.85 -10.24 -3.56
C ILE A 133 0.93 -8.74 -3.81
N ILE A 134 -0.19 -8.16 -4.21
CA ILE A 134 -0.29 -6.72 -4.46
C ILE A 134 -1.15 -6.12 -3.37
N LEU A 135 -0.58 -5.17 -2.63
CA LEU A 135 -1.28 -4.51 -1.54
C LEU A 135 -1.59 -3.08 -1.94
N THR A 136 -2.85 -2.66 -1.78
CA THR A 136 -3.19 -1.25 -1.83
C THR A 136 -3.38 -0.80 -0.40
N VAL A 137 -2.56 0.13 0.06
CA VAL A 137 -2.44 0.46 1.47
C VAL A 137 -2.65 1.95 1.71
N GLY A 138 -3.54 2.26 2.63
CA GLY A 138 -3.79 3.65 3.00
C GLY A 138 -5.21 3.87 3.50
N ALA A 139 -5.42 4.99 4.17
CA ALA A 139 -6.73 5.34 4.72
C ALA A 139 -7.59 6.15 3.75
N GLY A 140 -7.04 6.55 2.61
CA GLY A 140 -7.76 7.32 1.61
C GLY A 140 -8.41 6.46 0.55
N ASP A 141 -8.20 6.80 -0.71
CA ASP A 141 -8.90 6.15 -1.82
C ASP A 141 -8.03 5.22 -2.68
N ILE A 142 -6.86 4.83 -2.18
CA ILE A 142 -5.95 3.95 -2.93
C ILE A 142 -6.61 2.61 -3.29
N TYR A 143 -7.60 2.16 -2.52
CA TYR A 143 -8.29 0.90 -2.81
C TYR A 143 -8.90 0.88 -4.21
N LYS A 144 -9.22 2.06 -4.74
CA LYS A 144 -9.81 2.15 -6.08
C LYS A 144 -8.84 1.71 -7.16
N ALA A 145 -7.53 1.86 -6.92
CA ALA A 145 -6.54 1.42 -7.90
C ALA A 145 -6.53 -0.10 -8.01
N GLY A 146 -6.68 -0.80 -6.88
CA GLY A 146 -6.76 -2.25 -6.88
C GLY A 146 -8.05 -2.74 -7.52
N GLU A 147 -9.17 -2.06 -7.25
CA GLU A 147 -10.43 -2.41 -7.87
C GLU A 147 -10.38 -2.23 -9.38
N ALA A 148 -9.75 -1.15 -9.85
CA ALA A 148 -9.60 -0.91 -11.28
C ALA A 148 -8.71 -1.97 -11.93
N LEU A 149 -7.70 -2.44 -11.21
CA LEU A 149 -6.81 -3.48 -11.70
C LEU A 149 -7.57 -4.77 -12.03
N LEU A 150 -8.60 -5.05 -11.25
CA LEU A 150 -9.36 -6.31 -11.36
C LEU A 150 -10.49 -6.27 -12.38
N LYS A 151 -10.74 -5.12 -12.99
CA LYS A 151 -11.83 -5.01 -13.98
C LYS A 151 -11.42 -5.46 -15.37
#